data_ebfd63108c726eee63f95bb70a94c652
#
_entry.id   ebfd63108c726eee63f95bb70a94c652
#
_cell.length_a   1.000
_cell.length_b   1.000
_cell.length_c   1.000
_cell.angle_alpha   90.00
_cell.angle_beta   90.00
_cell.angle_gamma   90.00
#
_symmetry.space_group_name_H-M   'P 1'
#
loop_
_entity.id
_entity.type
_entity.pdbx_description
1 polymer ?
#
loop_
_entity_poly.entity_id
_entity_poly.type
_entity_poly.pdbx_seq_one_letter_code
_entity_poly.pdbx_strand_id
1 'polypeptide(L)'
;MCRLCRNNCPRAARGQHMAGGAKQDPTEKSKRSLAADGKCYFSYAQVANAVSSCVPAVEAFAPDVFVAIGGGGFIPARMLRTEVKKPILAVSLELYDDATKTANKTVLLKQWFDETPDTFGALVRGKRVLLVDEVDDTRVTLQYAVEELTRRNSPAAIGVLVVHNKLKAKKGVLPPNVTYIAGEDVPPVWNCYPWDATAYGHGIYEHEELARRCMGLWPDTHKLAFAAAIGATAAVCALRLLMR
;
A
#
# COMPACT_ATOMS: atom_id res chain seq x y z
N MET A 1 13.96 46.81 37.70
CA MET A 1 15.41 47.00 37.49
C MET A 1 16.00 45.69 37.09
N CYS A 2 16.33 45.49 35.87
CA CYS A 2 17.61 45.14 35.30
C CYS A 2 17.49 45.17 33.77
N ARG A 3 18.31 46.05 33.22
CA ARG A 3 18.53 46.31 31.82
C ARG A 3 19.57 45.30 31.29
N LEU A 4 19.59 45.15 29.95
CA LEU A 4 20.67 44.63 29.10
C LEU A 4 20.53 43.18 28.66
N CYS A 5 20.13 42.99 27.39
CA CYS A 5 21.09 42.57 26.37
C CYS A 5 20.47 42.82 24.98
N ARG A 6 21.12 43.77 24.27
CA ARG A 6 20.89 44.04 22.84
C ARG A 6 21.85 43.17 22.02
N ASN A 7 21.38 42.87 20.78
CA ASN A 7 22.17 42.60 19.59
C ASN A 7 22.80 41.21 19.45
N ASN A 8 22.18 40.36 18.60
CA ASN A 8 22.82 39.99 17.33
C ASN A 8 21.83 39.15 16.49
N CYS A 9 21.33 39.75 15.44
CA CYS A 9 20.65 39.07 14.38
C CYS A 9 21.56 39.12 13.15
N PRO A 10 22.03 38.00 12.58
CA PRO A 10 22.70 38.03 11.29
C PRO A 10 21.68 38.00 10.15
N ARG A 11 21.91 38.88 9.21
CA ARG A 11 21.18 39.19 7.99
C ARG A 11 20.92 37.96 7.14
N ALA A 12 19.72 37.90 6.59
CA ALA A 12 19.29 37.11 5.45
C ALA A 12 20.28 37.24 4.27
N ALA A 13 20.79 36.10 3.80
CA ALA A 13 21.41 35.97 2.49
C ALA A 13 20.31 35.69 1.46
N ARG A 14 20.25 36.58 0.46
CA ARG A 14 19.36 36.50 -0.70
C ARG A 14 19.70 35.31 -1.58
N GLY A 15 18.62 34.75 -2.10
CA GLY A 15 18.51 33.65 -3.01
C GLY A 15 19.44 33.61 -4.21
N GLN A 16 19.58 32.42 -4.64
CA GLN A 16 19.82 32.13 -6.05
C GLN A 16 18.71 31.21 -6.54
N HIS A 17 17.91 31.76 -7.43
CA HIS A 17 17.02 31.01 -8.32
C HIS A 17 17.89 30.03 -9.12
N MET A 18 17.75 28.76 -8.86
CA MET A 18 18.21 27.72 -9.77
C MET A 18 16.97 27.17 -10.45
N ALA A 19 16.73 27.67 -11.67
CA ALA A 19 15.83 27.08 -12.63
C ALA A 19 16.43 25.75 -13.12
N GLY A 20 15.59 24.75 -13.36
CA GLY A 20 15.95 23.52 -14.06
C GLY A 20 15.60 22.24 -13.34
N GLY A 21 14.37 22.10 -12.86
CA GLY A 21 13.81 20.79 -12.51
C GLY A 21 13.44 20.06 -13.81
N ALA A 22 14.34 19.19 -14.31
CA ALA A 22 13.96 18.22 -15.33
C ALA A 22 12.77 17.40 -14.79
N LYS A 23 11.68 17.33 -15.56
CA LYS A 23 10.56 16.44 -15.27
C LYS A 23 11.09 15.01 -15.33
N GLN A 24 11.32 14.40 -14.17
CA GLN A 24 11.68 12.98 -14.08
C GLN A 24 10.53 12.16 -14.65
N ASP A 25 10.85 11.29 -15.59
CA ASP A 25 9.91 10.32 -16.16
C ASP A 25 9.33 9.47 -15.01
N PRO A 26 7.99 9.37 -14.88
CA PRO A 26 7.35 8.56 -13.84
C PRO A 26 7.75 7.09 -13.88
N THR A 27 8.23 6.58 -15.02
CA THR A 27 8.69 5.20 -15.18
C THR A 27 10.06 4.93 -14.54
N GLU A 28 10.86 5.95 -14.30
CA GLU A 28 12.21 5.82 -13.72
C GLU A 28 12.21 5.53 -12.20
N LYS A 29 11.07 5.73 -11.54
CA LYS A 29 10.93 5.49 -10.08
C LYS A 29 10.56 4.06 -9.71
N SER A 30 10.05 3.25 -10.64
CA SER A 30 9.69 1.87 -10.35
C SER A 30 10.83 0.92 -10.73
N LYS A 31 11.40 0.24 -9.73
CA LYS A 31 12.44 -0.79 -9.90
C LYS A 31 11.91 -2.15 -10.37
N ARG A 32 10.64 -2.23 -10.78
CA ARG A 32 10.01 -3.50 -11.18
C ARG A 32 10.10 -3.72 -12.67
N SER A 33 10.51 -4.93 -13.07
CA SER A 33 10.39 -5.42 -14.44
C SER A 33 8.99 -5.97 -14.71
N LEU A 34 8.53 -5.84 -15.93
CA LEU A 34 7.25 -6.41 -16.36
C LEU A 34 7.46 -7.86 -16.81
N ALA A 35 6.42 -8.68 -16.65
CA ALA A 35 6.37 -10.01 -17.27
C ALA A 35 6.27 -9.88 -18.80
N ALA A 36 6.47 -11.01 -19.52
CA ALA A 36 6.43 -11.03 -20.97
C ALA A 36 5.06 -10.60 -21.54
N ASP A 37 3.99 -10.72 -20.77
CA ASP A 37 2.63 -10.28 -21.12
C ASP A 37 2.37 -8.80 -20.79
N GLY A 38 3.39 -8.05 -20.37
CA GLY A 38 3.30 -6.63 -20.03
C GLY A 38 2.65 -6.30 -18.68
N LYS A 39 2.37 -7.31 -17.85
CA LYS A 39 1.77 -7.14 -16.53
C LYS A 39 2.80 -7.16 -15.41
N CYS A 40 2.41 -6.70 -14.23
CA CYS A 40 3.21 -6.74 -13.03
C CYS A 40 2.61 -7.75 -12.04
N TYR A 41 3.35 -8.80 -11.72
CA TYR A 41 2.93 -9.86 -10.79
C TYR A 41 3.52 -9.61 -9.41
N PHE A 42 2.71 -9.86 -8.36
CA PHE A 42 3.10 -9.71 -6.96
C PHE A 42 2.92 -11.03 -6.21
N SER A 43 3.94 -11.42 -5.44
CA SER A 43 3.83 -12.56 -4.54
C SER A 43 3.17 -12.15 -3.21
N TYR A 44 2.69 -13.14 -2.43
CA TYR A 44 2.24 -12.89 -1.07
C TYR A 44 3.34 -12.26 -0.20
N ALA A 45 4.59 -12.69 -0.35
CA ALA A 45 5.71 -12.12 0.39
C ALA A 45 5.96 -10.65 0.05
N GLN A 46 5.83 -10.27 -1.23
CA GLN A 46 5.98 -8.88 -1.67
C GLN A 46 4.87 -7.99 -1.12
N VAL A 47 3.62 -8.48 -1.17
CA VAL A 47 2.47 -7.78 -0.58
C VAL A 47 2.66 -7.60 0.93
N ALA A 48 3.07 -8.66 1.64
CA ALA A 48 3.33 -8.60 3.07
C ALA A 48 4.41 -7.56 3.42
N ASN A 49 5.52 -7.55 2.67
CA ASN A 49 6.60 -6.57 2.87
C ASN A 49 6.14 -5.13 2.63
N ALA A 50 5.34 -4.90 1.57
CA ALA A 50 4.77 -3.59 1.28
C ALA A 50 3.81 -3.14 2.39
N VAL A 51 2.98 -4.04 2.93
CA VAL A 51 2.11 -3.74 4.09
C VAL A 51 2.93 -3.43 5.33
N SER A 52 3.95 -4.25 5.65
CA SER A 52 4.81 -4.05 6.82
C SER A 52 5.58 -2.72 6.73
N SER A 53 5.99 -2.30 5.54
CA SER A 53 6.65 -0.99 5.36
C SER A 53 5.75 0.20 5.71
N CYS A 54 4.43 0.02 5.68
CA CYS A 54 3.46 1.04 6.05
C CYS A 54 3.24 1.17 7.56
N VAL A 55 3.63 0.18 8.36
CA VAL A 55 3.32 0.11 9.81
C VAL A 55 3.71 1.38 10.57
N PRO A 56 4.91 1.95 10.41
CA PRO A 56 5.26 3.19 11.13
C PRO A 56 4.31 4.37 10.83
N ALA A 57 3.89 4.51 9.56
CA ALA A 57 2.94 5.55 9.16
C ALA A 57 1.53 5.29 9.68
N VAL A 58 1.12 4.01 9.74
CA VAL A 58 -0.16 3.60 10.32
C VAL A 58 -0.18 3.85 11.83
N GLU A 59 0.90 3.52 12.53
CA GLU A 59 1.03 3.80 13.98
C GLU A 59 1.02 5.31 14.26
N ALA A 60 1.69 6.10 13.44
CA ALA A 60 1.63 7.57 13.52
C ALA A 60 0.21 8.12 13.26
N PHE A 61 -0.54 7.53 12.33
CA PHE A 61 -1.94 7.86 12.12
C PHE A 61 -2.80 7.42 13.31
N ALA A 62 -2.40 6.41 14.08
CA ALA A 62 -3.09 5.86 15.26
C ALA A 62 -4.57 5.52 14.99
N PRO A 63 -4.89 4.58 14.08
CA PRO A 63 -6.27 4.21 13.78
C PRO A 63 -6.93 3.50 14.96
N ASP A 64 -8.24 3.68 15.11
CA ASP A 64 -9.06 2.90 16.02
C ASP A 64 -9.59 1.62 15.37
N VAL A 65 -9.87 1.69 14.05
CA VAL A 65 -10.47 0.61 13.27
C VAL A 65 -9.96 0.64 11.83
N PHE A 66 -9.81 -0.53 11.23
CA PHE A 66 -9.58 -0.70 9.80
C PHE A 66 -10.91 -0.96 9.10
N VAL A 67 -11.06 -0.40 7.91
CA VAL A 67 -12.18 -0.70 7.02
C VAL A 67 -11.59 -1.23 5.71
N ALA A 68 -11.69 -2.52 5.48
CA ALA A 68 -11.26 -3.16 4.25
C ALA A 68 -12.26 -2.88 3.12
N ILE A 69 -11.78 -2.40 1.97
CA ILE A 69 -12.58 -2.29 0.75
C ILE A 69 -12.54 -3.66 0.07
N GLY A 70 -13.71 -4.32 0.02
CA GLY A 70 -13.80 -5.67 -0.56
C GLY A 70 -13.86 -5.61 -2.09
N GLY A 71 -13.20 -6.61 -2.77
CA GLY A 71 -12.44 -7.77 -2.28
C GLY A 71 -10.93 -7.55 -2.07
N GLY A 72 -10.24 -6.65 -2.75
CA GLY A 72 -8.79 -6.52 -2.74
C GLY A 72 -8.20 -6.11 -1.39
N GLY A 73 -8.90 -5.27 -0.64
CA GLY A 73 -8.46 -4.80 0.68
C GLY A 73 -8.51 -5.83 1.81
N PHE A 74 -9.19 -6.98 1.63
CA PHE A 74 -9.35 -7.98 2.71
C PHE A 74 -8.02 -8.57 3.16
N ILE A 75 -7.18 -9.00 2.23
CA ILE A 75 -5.91 -9.64 2.54
C ILE A 75 -4.90 -8.64 3.11
N PRO A 76 -4.69 -7.46 2.52
CA PRO A 76 -3.84 -6.42 3.12
C PRO A 76 -4.29 -6.00 4.53
N ALA A 77 -5.59 -5.80 4.76
CA ALA A 77 -6.10 -5.46 6.09
C ALA A 77 -5.84 -6.58 7.10
N ARG A 78 -5.98 -7.86 6.69
CA ARG A 78 -5.67 -8.99 7.55
C ARG A 78 -4.17 -9.10 7.85
N MET A 79 -3.30 -8.82 6.88
CA MET A 79 -1.85 -8.78 7.09
C MET A 79 -1.49 -7.65 8.06
N LEU A 80 -1.97 -6.43 7.82
CA LEU A 80 -1.72 -5.27 8.68
C LEU A 80 -2.16 -5.51 10.13
N ARG A 81 -3.29 -6.20 10.35
CA ARG A 81 -3.80 -6.51 11.68
C ARG A 81 -2.86 -7.38 12.51
N THR A 82 -1.95 -8.13 11.92
CA THR A 82 -0.97 -8.93 12.68
C THR A 82 0.01 -8.05 13.44
N GLU A 83 0.33 -6.89 12.88
CA GLU A 83 1.27 -5.92 13.44
C GLU A 83 0.54 -4.83 14.23
N VAL A 84 -0.45 -4.20 13.62
CA VAL A 84 -1.28 -3.16 14.27
C VAL A 84 -2.63 -3.76 14.67
N LYS A 85 -2.76 -4.20 15.91
CA LYS A 85 -3.89 -5.00 16.44
C LYS A 85 -5.18 -4.19 16.60
N LYS A 86 -5.83 -3.84 15.47
CA LYS A 86 -7.12 -3.13 15.44
C LYS A 86 -8.21 -4.01 14.84
N PRO A 87 -9.50 -3.79 15.19
CA PRO A 87 -10.61 -4.48 14.54
C PRO A 87 -10.65 -4.16 13.05
N ILE A 88 -11.17 -5.10 12.25
CA ILE A 88 -11.41 -4.91 10.82
C ILE A 88 -12.91 -4.96 10.59
N LEU A 89 -13.46 -3.93 9.97
CA LEU A 89 -14.75 -3.93 9.31
C LEU A 89 -14.55 -4.02 7.81
N ALA A 90 -15.60 -4.33 7.07
CA ALA A 90 -15.54 -4.43 5.61
C ALA A 90 -16.69 -3.67 4.95
N VAL A 91 -16.40 -3.09 3.80
CA VAL A 91 -17.37 -2.54 2.86
C VAL A 91 -17.15 -3.18 1.50
N SER A 92 -18.18 -3.31 0.68
CA SER A 92 -18.08 -3.86 -0.66
C SER A 92 -18.43 -2.80 -1.69
N LEU A 93 -17.42 -2.42 -2.48
CA LEU A 93 -17.53 -1.45 -3.56
C LEU A 93 -17.11 -2.13 -4.86
N GLU A 94 -17.83 -1.89 -5.93
CA GLU A 94 -17.47 -2.37 -7.25
C GLU A 94 -17.43 -1.20 -8.23
N LEU A 95 -16.34 -1.10 -8.96
CA LEU A 95 -16.27 -0.15 -10.05
C LEU A 95 -16.99 -0.74 -11.25
N TYR A 96 -18.23 -0.32 -11.46
CA TYR A 96 -19.07 -0.79 -12.55
C TYR A 96 -18.55 -0.21 -13.90
N ASP A 97 -18.18 -1.10 -14.81
CA ASP A 97 -17.93 -0.77 -16.19
C ASP A 97 -19.22 -1.09 -16.93
N ASP A 98 -19.98 -0.06 -17.27
CA ASP A 98 -21.16 -0.23 -18.09
C ASP A 98 -20.68 -0.74 -19.46
N ALA A 99 -20.78 -2.05 -19.68
CA ALA A 99 -20.25 -2.77 -20.85
C ALA A 99 -20.80 -2.26 -22.19
N THR A 100 -21.60 -1.23 -22.14
CA THR A 100 -22.29 -0.65 -23.26
C THR A 100 -21.80 0.71 -23.66
N LYS A 101 -20.70 1.17 -23.52
CA LYS A 101 -20.36 2.38 -24.29
C LYS A 101 -19.94 3.61 -23.55
N THR A 102 -18.94 3.78 -23.06
CA THR A 102 -18.33 5.05 -22.64
C THR A 102 -17.93 5.11 -21.17
N ALA A 103 -16.80 5.35 -21.02
CA ALA A 103 -15.84 5.83 -20.01
C ALA A 103 -16.27 6.40 -18.63
N ASN A 104 -17.48 6.27 -18.20
CA ASN A 104 -17.88 6.67 -16.84
C ASN A 104 -18.05 5.45 -15.97
N LYS A 105 -16.93 5.03 -15.36
CA LYS A 105 -16.97 4.00 -14.32
C LYS A 105 -17.66 4.58 -13.10
N THR A 106 -18.84 4.09 -12.79
CA THR A 106 -19.59 4.43 -11.59
C THR A 106 -19.26 3.44 -10.49
N VAL A 107 -19.03 3.91 -9.27
CA VAL A 107 -18.86 3.03 -8.13
C VAL A 107 -20.22 2.53 -7.66
N LEU A 108 -20.37 1.21 -7.62
CA LEU A 108 -21.57 0.55 -7.10
C LEU A 108 -21.32 0.14 -5.64
N LEU A 109 -22.14 0.65 -4.74
CA LEU A 109 -22.14 0.26 -3.33
C LEU A 109 -22.94 -1.03 -3.15
N LYS A 110 -22.27 -2.15 -2.86
CA LYS A 110 -22.91 -3.46 -2.63
C LYS A 110 -23.16 -3.75 -1.16
N GLN A 111 -22.23 -3.34 -0.28
CA GLN A 111 -22.35 -3.54 1.16
C GLN A 111 -21.71 -2.38 1.90
N TRP A 112 -22.41 -1.94 2.94
CA TRP A 112 -21.92 -0.97 3.91
C TRP A 112 -22.35 -1.38 5.31
N PHE A 113 -21.69 -0.90 6.34
CA PHE A 113 -22.14 -1.11 7.71
C PHE A 113 -23.25 -0.11 8.05
N ASP A 114 -24.15 -0.53 8.94
CA ASP A 114 -25.28 0.26 9.37
C ASP A 114 -24.86 1.56 10.08
N GLU A 115 -25.72 2.58 9.99
CA GLU A 115 -25.51 3.90 10.58
C GLU A 115 -26.04 4.00 12.02
N THR A 116 -26.75 3.00 12.50
CA THR A 116 -27.42 3.03 13.82
C THR A 116 -26.40 2.94 14.97
N PRO A 117 -26.70 3.58 16.14
CA PRO A 117 -25.75 3.64 17.26
C PRO A 117 -25.35 2.28 17.85
N ASP A 118 -26.20 1.26 17.72
CA ASP A 118 -26.01 -0.05 18.36
C ASP A 118 -25.41 -1.11 17.41
N THR A 119 -24.94 -0.68 16.24
CA THR A 119 -24.40 -1.56 15.20
C THR A 119 -22.90 -1.32 14.95
N PHE A 120 -22.34 -2.01 13.95
CA PHE A 120 -20.95 -1.84 13.54
C PHE A 120 -20.61 -0.40 13.13
N GLY A 121 -21.59 0.42 12.73
CA GLY A 121 -21.41 1.85 12.49
C GLY A 121 -20.98 2.64 13.74
N ALA A 122 -21.33 2.17 14.94
CA ALA A 122 -20.86 2.75 16.20
C ALA A 122 -19.34 2.61 16.39
N LEU A 123 -18.72 1.57 15.80
CA LEU A 123 -17.27 1.38 15.84
C LEU A 123 -16.51 2.37 14.95
N VAL A 124 -17.20 3.13 14.13
CA VAL A 124 -16.64 4.07 13.15
C VAL A 124 -16.91 5.52 13.54
N ARG A 125 -18.09 5.81 14.08
CA ARG A 125 -18.50 7.18 14.43
C ARG A 125 -17.57 7.80 15.48
N GLY A 126 -17.00 8.96 15.14
CA GLY A 126 -16.06 9.66 16.00
C GLY A 126 -14.71 8.96 16.18
N LYS A 127 -14.40 7.94 15.37
CA LYS A 127 -13.16 7.17 15.42
C LYS A 127 -12.20 7.58 14.29
N ARG A 128 -10.94 7.24 14.49
CA ARG A 128 -9.91 7.37 13.46
C ARG A 128 -9.94 6.10 12.60
N VAL A 129 -10.41 6.22 11.38
CA VAL A 129 -10.66 5.10 10.48
C VAL A 129 -9.55 5.01 9.45
N LEU A 130 -8.98 3.83 9.27
CA LEU A 130 -8.06 3.53 8.17
C LEU A 130 -8.77 2.67 7.13
N LEU A 131 -9.08 3.25 5.96
CA LEU A 131 -9.51 2.52 4.78
C LEU A 131 -8.31 1.75 4.21
N VAL A 132 -8.50 0.48 3.86
CA VAL A 132 -7.44 -0.38 3.32
C VAL A 132 -7.89 -0.99 2.00
N ASP A 133 -7.08 -0.82 0.96
CA ASP A 133 -7.28 -1.40 -0.36
C ASP A 133 -5.97 -1.96 -0.93
N GLU A 134 -6.00 -2.78 -1.98
CA GLU A 134 -4.79 -3.32 -2.58
C GLU A 134 -4.09 -2.33 -3.53
N VAL A 135 -4.87 -1.52 -4.28
CA VAL A 135 -4.29 -0.67 -5.32
C VAL A 135 -5.03 0.65 -5.53
N ASP A 136 -4.27 1.73 -5.57
CA ASP A 136 -4.73 3.03 -6.06
C ASP A 136 -4.46 3.13 -7.57
N ASP A 137 -5.44 2.74 -8.38
CA ASP A 137 -5.37 2.89 -9.82
C ASP A 137 -5.80 4.29 -10.27
N THR A 138 -7.10 4.55 -10.29
CA THR A 138 -7.67 5.85 -10.69
C THR A 138 -8.08 6.71 -9.51
N ARG A 139 -8.03 6.19 -8.30
CA ARG A 139 -8.47 6.82 -7.04
C ARG A 139 -9.99 7.03 -6.92
N VAL A 140 -10.78 6.65 -7.91
CA VAL A 140 -12.24 6.87 -7.90
C VAL A 140 -12.91 6.08 -6.78
N THR A 141 -12.54 4.81 -6.60
CA THR A 141 -13.08 3.97 -5.50
C THR A 141 -12.72 4.53 -4.13
N LEU A 142 -11.47 4.98 -3.96
CA LEU A 142 -11.00 5.55 -2.68
C LEU A 142 -11.72 6.87 -2.36
N GLN A 143 -11.88 7.75 -3.35
CA GLN A 143 -12.66 8.98 -3.20
C GLN A 143 -14.08 8.67 -2.74
N TYR A 144 -14.77 7.77 -3.45
CA TYR A 144 -16.13 7.38 -3.12
C TYR A 144 -16.23 6.80 -1.69
N ALA A 145 -15.30 5.92 -1.31
CA ALA A 145 -15.27 5.35 0.03
C ALA A 145 -15.11 6.42 1.12
N VAL A 146 -14.24 7.40 0.91
CA VAL A 146 -14.01 8.52 1.84
C VAL A 146 -15.26 9.40 1.95
N GLU A 147 -15.90 9.73 0.82
CA GLU A 147 -17.13 10.53 0.78
C GLU A 147 -18.28 9.82 1.51
N GLU A 148 -18.51 8.54 1.21
CA GLU A 148 -19.56 7.74 1.86
C GLU A 148 -19.30 7.57 3.36
N LEU A 149 -18.06 7.30 3.76
CA LEU A 149 -17.68 7.16 5.16
C LEU A 149 -17.92 8.47 5.94
N THR A 150 -17.56 9.58 5.34
CA THR A 150 -17.78 10.93 5.93
C THR A 150 -19.27 11.20 6.06
N ARG A 151 -20.05 10.95 5.00
CA ARG A 151 -21.47 11.25 4.95
C ARG A 151 -22.30 10.37 5.89
N ARG A 152 -22.02 9.06 5.94
CA ARG A 152 -22.84 8.09 6.69
C ARG A 152 -22.40 7.94 8.14
N ASN A 153 -21.11 7.94 8.40
CA ASN A 153 -20.60 7.43 9.67
C ASN A 153 -19.85 8.48 10.50
N SER A 154 -19.60 9.68 9.97
CA SER A 154 -18.98 10.81 10.69
C SER A 154 -17.75 10.40 11.52
N PRO A 155 -16.68 9.85 10.92
CA PRO A 155 -15.46 9.51 11.63
C PRO A 155 -14.73 10.79 12.12
N ALA A 156 -13.89 10.67 13.14
CA ALA A 156 -13.06 11.80 13.61
C ALA A 156 -11.91 12.12 12.64
N ALA A 157 -11.36 11.10 11.99
CA ALA A 157 -10.32 11.24 10.97
C ALA A 157 -10.35 10.03 10.02
N ILE A 158 -9.94 10.25 8.79
CA ILE A 158 -9.82 9.20 7.78
C ILE A 158 -8.37 9.12 7.30
N GLY A 159 -7.82 7.90 7.32
CA GLY A 159 -6.62 7.52 6.58
C GLY A 159 -6.98 6.53 5.48
N VAL A 160 -6.18 6.52 4.43
CA VAL A 160 -6.24 5.56 3.33
C VAL A 160 -4.90 4.87 3.23
N LEU A 161 -4.89 3.55 3.27
CA LEU A 161 -3.73 2.73 2.98
C LEU A 161 -3.98 1.90 1.73
N VAL A 162 -3.05 1.97 0.79
CA VAL A 162 -2.99 1.08 -0.36
C VAL A 162 -1.66 0.32 -0.38
N VAL A 163 -1.69 -0.95 -0.79
CA VAL A 163 -0.43 -1.70 -0.95
C VAL A 163 0.38 -1.08 -2.08
N HIS A 164 -0.27 -0.81 -3.21
CA HIS A 164 0.39 -0.27 -4.40
C HIS A 164 -0.28 1.01 -4.92
N ASN A 165 0.52 2.02 -5.20
CA ASN A 165 0.09 3.24 -5.87
C ASN A 165 0.59 3.23 -7.32
N LYS A 166 -0.29 3.19 -8.31
CA LYS A 166 0.10 3.30 -9.72
C LYS A 166 0.55 4.72 -10.06
N LEU A 167 1.73 4.84 -10.65
CA LEU A 167 2.31 6.12 -11.08
C LEU A 167 1.64 6.64 -12.35
N LYS A 168 0.43 7.16 -12.20
CA LYS A 168 -0.38 7.76 -13.28
C LYS A 168 -1.25 8.90 -12.74
N ALA A 169 -1.78 9.72 -13.64
CA ALA A 169 -2.75 10.73 -13.29
C ALA A 169 -3.99 10.10 -12.65
N LYS A 170 -4.39 10.64 -11.50
CA LYS A 170 -5.58 10.19 -10.77
C LYS A 170 -6.80 10.98 -11.24
N LYS A 171 -7.92 10.29 -11.40
CA LYS A 171 -9.22 10.90 -11.70
C LYS A 171 -9.93 11.35 -10.42
N GLY A 172 -9.83 10.50 -9.36
CA GLY A 172 -10.38 10.81 -8.06
C GLY A 172 -9.46 11.72 -7.24
N VAL A 173 -10.07 12.48 -6.33
CA VAL A 173 -9.38 13.42 -5.45
C VAL A 173 -9.70 13.06 -4.00
N LEU A 174 -8.70 12.93 -3.16
CA LEU A 174 -8.90 12.80 -1.72
C LEU A 174 -8.88 14.20 -1.07
N PRO A 175 -9.76 14.45 -0.09
CA PRO A 175 -9.70 15.67 0.71
C PRO A 175 -8.33 15.88 1.37
N PRO A 176 -7.85 17.11 1.52
CA PRO A 176 -6.50 17.39 2.02
C PRO A 176 -6.27 16.98 3.48
N ASN A 177 -7.32 16.74 4.25
CA ASN A 177 -7.28 16.25 5.62
C ASN A 177 -7.25 14.71 5.72
N VAL A 178 -7.30 14.00 4.60
CA VAL A 178 -7.16 12.54 4.55
C VAL A 178 -5.67 12.17 4.53
N THR A 179 -5.24 11.35 5.49
CA THR A 179 -3.89 10.79 5.50
C THR A 179 -3.78 9.70 4.45
N TYR A 180 -2.84 9.84 3.50
CA TYR A 180 -2.63 8.85 2.44
C TYR A 180 -1.31 8.10 2.66
N ILE A 181 -1.38 6.77 2.69
CA ILE A 181 -0.26 5.85 2.92
C ILE A 181 -0.21 4.86 1.76
N ALA A 182 0.94 4.72 1.12
CA ALA A 182 1.17 3.74 0.06
C ALA A 182 2.41 2.91 0.38
N GLY A 183 2.31 1.59 0.21
CA GLY A 183 3.43 0.67 0.47
C GLY A 183 4.50 0.75 -0.61
N GLU A 184 4.09 0.77 -1.87
CA GLU A 184 5.01 0.83 -3.00
C GLU A 184 4.39 1.58 -4.18
N ASP A 185 5.20 2.40 -4.85
CA ASP A 185 4.87 3.00 -6.14
C ASP A 185 5.14 2.01 -7.28
N VAL A 186 4.17 1.80 -8.16
CA VAL A 186 4.26 0.80 -9.23
C VAL A 186 3.95 1.42 -10.61
N PRO A 187 4.41 0.78 -11.72
CA PRO A 187 4.10 1.24 -13.06
C PRO A 187 2.59 1.25 -13.34
N PRO A 188 2.11 2.07 -14.30
CA PRO A 188 0.68 2.18 -14.64
C PRO A 188 0.20 1.02 -15.53
N VAL A 189 0.57 -0.20 -15.21
CA VAL A 189 0.20 -1.43 -15.91
C VAL A 189 -0.80 -2.26 -15.09
N TRP A 190 -1.24 -3.40 -15.64
CA TRP A 190 -2.10 -4.30 -14.90
C TRP A 190 -1.32 -5.00 -13.78
N ASN A 191 -1.82 -4.89 -12.55
CA ASN A 191 -1.27 -5.55 -11.37
C ASN A 191 -1.98 -6.88 -11.16
N CYS A 192 -1.23 -7.96 -11.06
CA CYS A 192 -1.71 -9.32 -10.81
C CYS A 192 -1.37 -9.72 -9.39
N TYR A 193 -2.40 -9.98 -8.58
CA TYR A 193 -2.22 -10.36 -7.19
C TYR A 193 -2.35 -11.89 -7.01
N PRO A 194 -1.70 -12.47 -6.00
CA PRO A 194 -1.66 -13.92 -5.83
C PRO A 194 -3.02 -14.54 -5.46
N TRP A 195 -3.92 -13.78 -4.83
CA TRP A 195 -5.27 -14.24 -4.53
C TRP A 195 -6.19 -14.33 -5.77
N ASP A 196 -5.79 -13.71 -6.87
CA ASP A 196 -6.49 -13.75 -8.16
C ASP A 196 -5.76 -14.63 -9.18
N ALA A 197 -4.78 -15.45 -8.76
CA ALA A 197 -3.91 -16.22 -9.67
C ALA A 197 -4.72 -17.04 -10.69
N THR A 198 -5.79 -17.71 -10.27
CA THR A 198 -6.65 -18.52 -11.15
C THR A 198 -7.41 -17.68 -12.18
N ALA A 199 -7.75 -16.43 -11.88
CA ALA A 199 -8.37 -15.51 -12.83
C ALA A 199 -7.42 -15.12 -13.98
N TYR A 200 -6.11 -15.26 -13.75
CA TYR A 200 -5.08 -15.05 -14.80
C TYR A 200 -4.66 -16.33 -15.49
N GLY A 201 -5.33 -17.46 -15.22
CA GLY A 201 -5.02 -18.76 -15.80
C GLY A 201 -3.81 -19.48 -15.19
N HIS A 202 -3.37 -19.06 -14.03
CA HIS A 202 -2.20 -19.63 -13.34
C HIS A 202 -2.61 -20.37 -12.06
N GLY A 203 -1.84 -21.43 -11.71
CA GLY A 203 -1.83 -21.94 -10.36
C GLY A 203 -1.07 -20.99 -9.44
N ILE A 204 -1.31 -21.07 -8.12
CA ILE A 204 -0.65 -20.19 -7.16
C ILE A 204 0.90 -20.26 -7.23
N TYR A 205 1.46 -21.44 -7.41
CA TYR A 205 2.92 -21.63 -7.52
C TYR A 205 3.50 -20.99 -8.78
N GLU A 206 2.80 -21.09 -9.91
CA GLU A 206 3.21 -20.46 -11.16
C GLU A 206 3.15 -18.93 -11.05
N HIS A 207 2.10 -18.42 -10.42
CA HIS A 207 1.96 -16.98 -10.14
C HIS A 207 3.10 -16.46 -9.25
N GLU A 208 3.44 -17.16 -8.18
CA GLU A 208 4.54 -16.80 -7.29
C GLU A 208 5.90 -16.82 -8.01
N GLU A 209 6.10 -17.75 -8.96
CA GLU A 209 7.30 -17.80 -9.79
C GLU A 209 7.36 -16.62 -10.77
N LEU A 210 6.24 -16.25 -11.41
CA LEU A 210 6.14 -15.08 -12.26
C LEU A 210 6.44 -13.80 -11.45
N ALA A 211 5.85 -13.67 -10.27
CA ALA A 211 6.09 -12.53 -9.38
C ALA A 211 7.56 -12.42 -8.97
N ARG A 212 8.24 -13.53 -8.73
CA ARG A 212 9.66 -13.57 -8.40
C ARG A 212 10.54 -13.09 -9.57
N ARG A 213 10.16 -13.43 -10.80
CA ARG A 213 10.87 -12.97 -12.02
C ARG A 213 10.67 -11.49 -12.30
N CYS A 214 9.50 -10.93 -11.94
CA CYS A 214 9.19 -9.50 -12.08
C CYS A 214 9.89 -8.62 -11.04
N MET A 215 10.49 -9.20 -10.01
CA MET A 215 11.44 -8.47 -9.18
C MET A 215 12.71 -8.26 -10.01
N GLY A 216 12.92 -7.05 -10.53
CA GLY A 216 14.17 -6.69 -11.18
C GLY A 216 15.33 -7.18 -10.32
N LEU A 217 16.29 -7.84 -10.94
CA LEU A 217 17.44 -8.53 -10.37
C LEU A 217 17.81 -8.02 -8.98
N TRP A 218 17.23 -8.64 -7.97
CA TRP A 218 17.82 -8.58 -6.65
C TRP A 218 19.18 -9.28 -6.80
N PRO A 219 20.31 -8.61 -6.50
CA PRO A 219 21.59 -9.24 -6.67
C PRO A 219 21.57 -10.57 -5.92
N ASP A 220 22.08 -11.62 -6.55
CA ASP A 220 22.19 -12.97 -6.01
C ASP A 220 23.03 -13.08 -4.71
N THR A 221 23.39 -11.94 -4.11
CA THR A 221 24.12 -11.85 -2.84
C THR A 221 23.45 -12.61 -1.69
N HIS A 222 22.13 -12.74 -1.69
CA HIS A 222 21.43 -13.55 -0.67
C HIS A 222 21.48 -15.06 -0.96
N LYS A 223 21.53 -15.48 -2.22
CA LYS A 223 21.75 -16.90 -2.56
C LYS A 223 23.16 -17.35 -2.17
N LEU A 224 24.16 -16.48 -2.38
CA LEU A 224 25.54 -16.75 -1.96
C LEU A 224 25.67 -16.78 -0.43
N ALA A 225 24.98 -15.89 0.30
CA ALA A 225 25.01 -15.90 1.77
C ALA A 225 24.30 -17.14 2.34
N PHE A 226 23.18 -17.60 1.73
CA PHE A 226 22.47 -18.80 2.19
C PHE A 226 23.23 -20.08 1.84
N ALA A 227 23.85 -20.15 0.65
CA ALA A 227 24.72 -21.27 0.25
C ALA A 227 26.00 -21.32 1.11
N ALA A 228 26.59 -20.18 1.44
CA ALA A 228 27.74 -20.09 2.33
C ALA A 228 27.38 -20.50 3.77
N ALA A 229 26.21 -20.15 4.27
CA ALA A 229 25.74 -20.56 5.60
C ALA A 229 25.47 -22.08 5.67
N ILE A 230 24.88 -22.68 4.63
CA ILE A 230 24.68 -24.14 4.56
C ILE A 230 26.01 -24.89 4.42
N GLY A 231 26.94 -24.36 3.60
CA GLY A 231 28.28 -24.91 3.44
C GLY A 231 29.09 -24.88 4.75
N ALA A 232 29.01 -23.81 5.51
CA ALA A 232 29.68 -23.68 6.81
C ALA A 232 29.14 -24.63 7.87
N THR A 233 27.82 -24.84 7.92
CA THR A 233 27.19 -25.81 8.85
C THR A 233 27.52 -27.26 8.48
N ALA A 234 27.56 -27.59 7.20
CA ALA A 234 27.95 -28.95 6.74
C ALA A 234 29.43 -29.26 7.05
N ALA A 235 30.34 -28.29 6.86
CA ALA A 235 31.73 -28.41 7.18
C ALA A 235 31.99 -28.62 8.69
N VAL A 236 31.29 -27.87 9.54
CA VAL A 236 31.38 -28.02 11.00
C VAL A 236 30.85 -29.37 11.48
N CYS A 237 29.75 -29.87 10.87
CA CYS A 237 29.25 -31.22 11.18
C CYS A 237 30.21 -32.34 10.73
N ALA A 238 30.84 -32.20 9.55
CA ALA A 238 31.83 -33.16 9.05
C ALA A 238 33.09 -33.22 9.93
N LEU A 239 33.61 -32.05 10.37
CA LEU A 239 34.75 -31.98 11.29
C LEU A 239 34.47 -32.63 12.66
N ARG A 240 33.25 -32.48 13.19
CA ARG A 240 32.84 -33.10 14.46
C ARG A 240 32.69 -34.63 14.35
N LEU A 241 32.41 -35.17 13.15
CA LEU A 241 32.34 -36.60 12.91
C LEU A 241 33.73 -37.26 12.73
N LEU A 242 34.74 -36.50 12.29
CA LEU A 242 36.12 -36.96 12.14
C LEU A 242 36.95 -36.86 13.43
N MET A 243 36.45 -36.17 14.44
CA MET A 243 37.11 -36.01 15.75
C MET A 243 36.50 -36.92 16.85
N ARG A 244 35.66 -37.88 16.49
CA ARG A 244 35.17 -38.95 17.33
C ARG A 244 35.72 -40.30 16.82
#